data_8b08901b6ec29bcc583c4a67bb95e7de
#
_entry.id   8b08901b6ec29bcc583c4a67bb95e7de
#
_cell.length_a   1.000
_cell.length_b   1.000
_cell.length_c   1.000
_cell.angle_alpha   90.00
_cell.angle_beta   90.00
_cell.angle_gamma   90.00
#
_symmetry.space_group_name_H-M   'P 1'
#
loop_
_entity.id
_entity.type
_entity.pdbx_description
1 polymer ?
#
loop_
_entity_poly.entity_id
_entity_poly.type
_entity_poly.pdbx_seq_one_letter_code
_entity_poly.pdbx_strand_id
1 'polypeptide(L)'
;RYNCRIIGAHNGFLKNPEVNDAVMEELRAKAPQVVLVGMGAPRQEYWITEHMHKLPPAVYMGVGGSFDVISGNLKRAPLWMQKMSLEWLYRVIKQPSRFKRVLALPKFMLAVKKQKKQK
;
A
#
# COMPACT_ATOMS: atom_id res chain seq x y z
N ARG A 1 4.80 21.95 2.00
CA ARG A 1 4.01 22.30 3.21
C ARG A 1 4.54 21.65 4.48
N TYR A 2 5.25 20.57 4.38
CA TYR A 2 5.90 19.90 5.49
C TYR A 2 7.39 19.81 5.16
N ASN A 3 8.27 20.19 6.10
CA ASN A 3 9.73 20.19 5.91
C ASN A 3 10.28 18.74 6.01
N CYS A 4 9.75 17.83 5.18
CA CYS A 4 10.25 16.47 5.10
C CYS A 4 11.37 16.40 4.05
N ARG A 5 12.55 15.93 4.45
CA ARG A 5 13.66 15.67 3.54
C ARG A 5 13.47 14.32 2.87
N ILE A 6 13.16 14.31 1.59
CA ILE A 6 13.14 13.08 0.78
C ILE A 6 14.58 12.77 0.37
N ILE A 7 15.12 11.63 0.80
CA ILE A 7 16.50 11.19 0.56
C ILE A 7 16.62 10.12 -0.52
N GLY A 8 15.50 9.56 -0.98
CA GLY A 8 15.44 8.61 -2.08
C GLY A 8 14.02 8.31 -2.50
N ALA A 9 13.86 7.83 -3.72
CA ALA A 9 12.59 7.35 -4.25
C ALA A 9 12.84 6.27 -5.32
N HIS A 10 11.98 5.25 -5.35
CA HIS A 10 12.01 4.17 -6.31
C HIS A 10 10.58 3.82 -6.76
N ASN A 11 10.43 3.34 -7.99
CA ASN A 11 9.11 3.04 -8.58
C ASN A 11 8.40 1.80 -7.99
N GLY A 12 9.09 1.02 -7.14
CA GLY A 12 8.53 -0.15 -6.46
C GLY A 12 8.35 -1.40 -7.33
N PHE A 13 8.84 -1.42 -8.58
CA PHE A 13 8.86 -2.62 -9.41
C PHE A 13 10.07 -3.50 -9.09
N LEU A 14 10.03 -4.15 -7.91
CA LEU A 14 11.13 -4.94 -7.34
C LEU A 14 11.05 -6.44 -7.68
N LYS A 15 10.53 -6.79 -8.85
CA LYS A 15 10.44 -8.19 -9.29
C LYS A 15 11.79 -8.76 -9.72
N ASN A 16 12.69 -7.91 -10.21
CA ASN A 16 14.06 -8.30 -10.54
C ASN A 16 14.88 -8.29 -9.25
N PRO A 17 15.55 -9.41 -8.87
CA PRO A 17 16.39 -9.49 -7.68
C PRO A 17 17.48 -8.43 -7.64
N GLU A 18 18.16 -8.17 -8.77
CA GLU A 18 19.23 -7.17 -8.86
C GLU A 18 18.73 -5.75 -8.50
N VAL A 19 17.52 -5.41 -8.98
CA VAL A 19 16.90 -4.11 -8.68
C VAL A 19 16.51 -4.03 -7.20
N ASN A 20 16.00 -5.13 -6.64
CA ASN A 20 15.68 -5.21 -5.22
C ASN A 20 16.92 -5.03 -4.36
N ASP A 21 18.02 -5.72 -4.72
CA ASP A 21 19.29 -5.66 -3.99
C ASP A 21 19.89 -4.24 -4.05
N ALA A 22 19.83 -3.58 -5.20
CA ALA A 22 20.27 -2.19 -5.34
C ALA A 22 19.47 -1.24 -4.44
N VAL A 23 18.15 -1.42 -4.35
CA VAL A 23 17.30 -0.62 -3.45
C VAL A 23 17.63 -0.91 -1.98
N MET A 24 17.91 -2.17 -1.64
CA MET A 24 18.33 -2.55 -0.29
C MET A 24 19.66 -1.90 0.10
N GLU A 25 20.64 -1.87 -0.81
CA GLU A 25 21.92 -1.19 -0.59
C GLU A 25 21.73 0.32 -0.43
N GLU A 26 20.91 0.94 -1.26
CA GLU A 26 20.59 2.36 -1.13
C GLU A 26 19.95 2.68 0.24
N LEU A 27 19.02 1.84 0.71
CA LEU A 27 18.40 1.98 2.02
C LEU A 27 19.40 1.81 3.17
N ARG A 28 20.37 0.90 3.04
CA ARG A 28 21.45 0.72 4.02
C ARG A 28 22.35 1.94 4.06
N ALA A 29 22.78 2.42 2.90
CA ALA A 29 23.70 3.56 2.80
C ALA A 29 23.09 4.87 3.30
N LYS A 30 21.80 5.11 2.99
CA LYS A 30 21.10 6.34 3.36
C LYS A 30 20.47 6.32 4.74
N ALA A 31 20.26 5.15 5.33
CA ALA A 31 19.64 4.93 6.64
C ALA A 31 18.43 5.85 6.92
N PRO A 32 17.34 5.78 6.13
CA PRO A 32 16.18 6.62 6.30
C PRO A 32 15.49 6.38 7.63
N GLN A 33 14.91 7.41 8.24
CA GLN A 33 14.09 7.27 9.44
C GLN A 33 12.69 6.71 9.12
N VAL A 34 12.17 6.96 7.92
CA VAL A 34 10.85 6.50 7.48
C VAL A 34 10.95 5.98 6.04
N VAL A 35 10.39 4.79 5.82
CA VAL A 35 10.27 4.17 4.49
C VAL A 35 8.80 3.97 4.16
N LEU A 36 8.33 4.65 3.13
CA LEU A 36 6.95 4.52 2.65
C LEU A 36 6.90 3.53 1.49
N VAL A 37 6.17 2.43 1.65
CA VAL A 37 6.08 1.35 0.67
C VAL A 37 4.72 1.37 -0.03
N GLY A 38 4.69 1.70 -1.32
CA GLY A 38 3.49 1.89 -2.12
C GLY A 38 3.21 0.79 -3.15
N MET A 39 3.58 -0.47 -2.87
CA MET A 39 3.44 -1.60 -3.82
C MET A 39 2.04 -2.21 -3.86
N GLY A 40 1.16 -1.77 -2.97
CA GLY A 40 -0.20 -2.30 -2.78
C GLY A 40 -0.23 -3.61 -1.97
N ALA A 41 -1.33 -3.77 -1.20
CA ALA A 41 -1.56 -4.97 -0.38
C ALA A 41 -1.80 -6.22 -1.27
N PRO A 42 -1.32 -7.42 -0.87
CA PRO A 42 -0.49 -7.71 0.30
C PRO A 42 1.02 -7.64 0.02
N ARG A 43 1.46 -7.21 -1.18
CA ARG A 43 2.88 -7.24 -1.59
C ARG A 43 3.77 -6.35 -0.73
N GLN A 44 3.28 -5.17 -0.35
CA GLN A 44 4.02 -4.22 0.48
C GLN A 44 4.26 -4.77 1.89
N GLU A 45 3.28 -5.46 2.47
CA GLU A 45 3.38 -6.08 3.78
C GLU A 45 4.42 -7.22 3.76
N TYR A 46 4.36 -8.08 2.73
CA TYR A 46 5.35 -9.16 2.56
C TYR A 46 6.75 -8.60 2.38
N TRP A 47 6.93 -7.60 1.51
CA TRP A 47 8.22 -6.99 1.29
C TRP A 47 8.80 -6.37 2.57
N ILE A 48 7.98 -5.63 3.32
CA ILE A 48 8.39 -5.04 4.60
C ILE A 48 8.82 -6.14 5.57
N THR A 49 8.00 -7.17 5.77
CA THR A 49 8.28 -8.26 6.73
C THR A 49 9.56 -9.01 6.37
N GLU A 50 9.80 -9.24 5.08
CA GLU A 50 10.98 -9.96 4.60
C GLU A 50 12.27 -9.15 4.75
N HIS A 51 12.20 -7.83 4.57
CA HIS A 51 13.40 -7.00 4.43
C HIS A 51 13.71 -6.11 5.63
N MET A 52 12.72 -5.75 6.47
CA MET A 52 12.92 -4.81 7.58
C MET A 52 14.03 -5.25 8.56
N HIS A 53 14.21 -6.55 8.76
CA HIS A 53 15.25 -7.10 9.66
C HIS A 53 16.67 -7.04 9.08
N LYS A 54 16.77 -6.81 7.76
CA LYS A 54 18.04 -6.73 7.01
C LYS A 54 18.50 -5.29 6.79
N LEU A 55 17.69 -4.33 7.23
CA LEU A 55 17.84 -2.89 7.00
C LEU A 55 18.07 -2.14 8.32
N PRO A 56 18.64 -0.93 8.28
CA PRO A 56 18.75 -0.08 9.46
C PRO A 56 17.39 0.16 10.12
N PRO A 57 17.35 0.41 11.44
CA PRO A 57 16.12 0.71 12.15
C PRO A 57 15.39 1.91 11.54
N ALA A 58 14.15 1.71 11.12
CA ALA A 58 13.31 2.73 10.51
C ALA A 58 11.82 2.43 10.75
N VAL A 59 10.97 3.41 10.55
CA VAL A 59 9.52 3.20 10.49
C VAL A 59 9.14 2.80 9.06
N TYR A 60 8.70 1.57 8.87
CA TYR A 60 8.21 1.06 7.59
C TYR A 60 6.70 1.14 7.54
N MET A 61 6.16 1.81 6.53
CA MET A 61 4.72 2.01 6.41
C MET A 61 4.22 1.63 5.01
N GLY A 62 3.30 0.67 4.94
CA GLY A 62 2.57 0.35 3.72
C GLY A 62 1.53 1.45 3.42
N VAL A 63 1.70 2.18 2.35
CA VAL A 63 0.84 3.31 1.97
C VAL A 63 -0.04 3.01 0.76
N GLY A 64 0.18 1.88 0.09
CA GLY A 64 -0.62 1.44 -1.05
C GLY A 64 -0.79 2.52 -2.12
N GLY A 65 -2.04 2.76 -2.53
CA GLY A 65 -2.37 3.78 -3.53
C GLY A 65 -2.47 5.21 -2.99
N SER A 66 -1.91 5.52 -1.83
CA SER A 66 -1.94 6.89 -1.29
C SER A 66 -1.10 7.85 -2.13
N PHE A 67 -0.01 7.36 -2.71
CA PHE A 67 0.81 8.14 -3.62
C PHE A 67 0.04 8.62 -4.85
N ASP A 68 -0.86 7.78 -5.41
CA ASP A 68 -1.70 8.16 -6.55
C ASP A 68 -2.64 9.33 -6.22
N VAL A 69 -3.10 9.38 -4.96
CA VAL A 69 -3.96 10.47 -4.49
C VAL A 69 -3.16 11.74 -4.20
N ILE A 70 -1.99 11.60 -3.57
CA ILE A 70 -1.13 12.74 -3.21
C ILE A 70 -0.55 13.40 -4.46
N SER A 71 -0.17 12.62 -5.46
CA SER A 71 0.33 13.11 -6.75
C SER A 71 -0.76 13.73 -7.65
N GLY A 72 -2.04 13.57 -7.26
CA GLY A 72 -3.17 14.05 -8.07
C GLY A 72 -3.54 13.15 -9.25
N ASN A 73 -2.82 12.05 -9.47
CA ASN A 73 -3.11 11.07 -10.53
C ASN A 73 -4.46 10.38 -10.30
N LEU A 74 -4.89 10.26 -9.05
CA LEU A 74 -6.19 9.73 -8.68
C LEU A 74 -6.95 10.75 -7.84
N LYS A 75 -8.06 11.27 -8.39
CA LYS A 75 -8.96 12.14 -7.62
C LYS A 75 -9.65 11.31 -6.53
N ARG A 76 -9.76 11.88 -5.35
CA ARG A 76 -10.58 11.31 -4.27
C ARG A 76 -12.05 11.25 -4.71
N ALA A 77 -12.78 10.30 -4.15
CA ALA A 77 -14.24 10.26 -4.34
C ALA A 77 -14.90 11.57 -3.88
N PRO A 78 -16.02 11.99 -4.50
CA PRO A 78 -16.80 13.11 -4.04
C PRO A 78 -17.16 12.98 -2.55
N LEU A 79 -17.28 14.11 -1.84
CA LEU A 79 -17.52 14.12 -0.39
C LEU A 79 -18.75 13.31 0.03
N TRP A 80 -19.80 13.31 -0.77
CA TRP A 80 -21.02 12.54 -0.49
C TRP A 80 -20.75 11.02 -0.53
N MET A 81 -19.93 10.54 -1.47
CA MET A 81 -19.54 9.13 -1.54
C MET A 81 -18.61 8.74 -0.36
N GLN A 82 -17.74 9.66 0.06
CA GLN A 82 -16.89 9.44 1.24
C GLN A 82 -17.75 9.31 2.50
N LYS A 83 -18.75 10.18 2.70
CA LYS A 83 -19.70 10.15 3.83
C LYS A 83 -20.52 8.86 3.85
N MET A 84 -20.84 8.29 2.69
CA MET A 84 -21.59 7.02 2.55
C MET A 84 -20.68 5.79 2.60
N SER A 85 -19.37 5.94 2.86
CA SER A 85 -18.39 4.83 2.82
C SER A 85 -18.28 4.13 1.46
N LEU A 86 -18.63 4.83 0.37
CA LEU A 86 -18.61 4.32 -1.01
C LEU A 86 -17.32 4.68 -1.77
N GLU A 87 -16.27 5.14 -1.09
CA GLU A 87 -14.99 5.47 -1.72
C GLU A 87 -14.37 4.26 -2.45
N TRP A 88 -14.54 3.06 -1.90
CA TRP A 88 -14.10 1.82 -2.53
C TRP A 88 -14.77 1.58 -3.90
N LEU A 89 -16.08 1.88 -4.02
CA LEU A 89 -16.83 1.75 -5.27
C LEU A 89 -16.32 2.74 -6.32
N TYR A 90 -16.09 3.99 -5.93
CA TYR A 90 -15.50 5.01 -6.80
C TYR A 90 -14.14 4.57 -7.34
N ARG A 91 -13.29 3.98 -6.48
CA ARG A 91 -11.97 3.44 -6.88
C ARG A 91 -12.08 2.27 -7.85
N VAL A 92 -13.09 1.41 -7.70
CA VAL A 92 -13.35 0.29 -8.63
C VAL A 92 -13.80 0.83 -9.99
N ILE A 93 -14.69 1.81 -10.02
CA ILE A 93 -15.16 2.43 -11.26
C ILE A 93 -13.98 3.08 -12.02
N LYS A 94 -13.10 3.79 -11.32
CA LYS A 94 -11.91 4.42 -11.92
C LYS A 94 -10.80 3.44 -12.30
N GLN A 95 -10.70 2.31 -11.63
CA GLN A 95 -9.70 1.28 -11.86
C GLN A 95 -10.35 -0.12 -11.86
N PRO A 96 -10.94 -0.56 -13.00
CA PRO A 96 -11.65 -1.85 -13.10
C PRO A 96 -10.79 -3.06 -12.72
N SER A 97 -9.47 -2.98 -12.89
CA SER A 97 -8.53 -4.04 -12.48
C SER A 97 -8.59 -4.37 -10.96
N ARG A 98 -9.13 -3.45 -10.15
CA ARG A 98 -9.33 -3.66 -8.71
C ARG A 98 -10.59 -4.46 -8.38
N PHE A 99 -11.48 -4.72 -9.35
CA PHE A 99 -12.73 -5.47 -9.14
C PHE A 99 -12.48 -6.84 -8.51
N LYS A 100 -11.42 -7.52 -8.93
CA LYS A 100 -11.03 -8.83 -8.34
C LYS A 100 -10.80 -8.76 -6.82
N ARG A 101 -10.36 -7.61 -6.29
CA ARG A 101 -10.15 -7.42 -4.84
C ARG A 101 -11.46 -7.20 -4.10
N VAL A 102 -12.45 -6.59 -4.74
CA VAL A 102 -13.77 -6.36 -4.16
C VAL A 102 -14.54 -7.67 -3.99
N LEU A 103 -14.31 -8.64 -4.87
CA LEU A 103 -14.89 -10.00 -4.74
C LEU A 103 -14.45 -10.73 -3.45
N ALA A 104 -13.39 -10.28 -2.80
CA ALA A 104 -13.02 -10.80 -1.48
C ALA A 104 -13.95 -10.33 -0.35
N LEU A 105 -14.63 -9.18 -0.50
CA LEU A 105 -15.53 -8.65 0.53
C LEU A 105 -16.73 -9.56 0.83
N PRO A 106 -17.49 -10.06 -0.16
CA PRO A 106 -18.57 -11.03 0.09
C PRO A 106 -18.06 -12.30 0.77
N LYS A 107 -16.90 -12.81 0.36
CA LYS A 107 -16.29 -13.99 1.00
C LYS A 107 -15.95 -13.73 2.46
N PHE A 108 -15.40 -12.57 2.77
CA PHE A 108 -15.10 -12.17 4.13
C PHE A 108 -16.37 -12.03 4.98
N MET A 109 -17.42 -11.38 4.46
CA MET A 109 -18.70 -11.26 5.17
C MET A 109 -19.34 -12.61 5.46
N LEU A 110 -19.28 -13.56 4.50
CA LEU A 110 -19.76 -14.93 4.70
C LEU A 110 -18.93 -15.67 5.77
N ALA A 111 -17.61 -15.51 5.77
CA ALA A 111 -16.74 -16.10 6.78
C ALA A 111 -17.06 -15.58 8.19
N VAL A 112 -17.25 -14.27 8.34
CA VAL A 112 -17.63 -13.64 9.63
C VAL A 112 -19.00 -14.13 10.12
N LYS A 113 -19.99 -14.24 9.20
CA LYS A 113 -21.31 -14.81 9.56
C LYS A 113 -21.22 -16.26 10.02
N LYS A 114 -20.33 -17.05 9.40
CA LYS A 114 -20.14 -18.47 9.76
C LYS A 114 -19.49 -18.59 11.15
N GLN A 115 -18.53 -17.74 11.49
CA GLN A 115 -17.92 -17.72 12.81
C GLN A 115 -18.90 -17.31 13.92
N LYS A 116 -19.82 -16.37 13.64
CA LYS A 116 -20.87 -15.98 14.62
C LYS A 116 -21.87 -17.08 14.92
N LYS A 117 -22.07 -18.06 14.02
CA LYS A 117 -22.97 -19.20 14.27
C LYS A 117 -22.32 -20.35 15.07
N GLN A 118 -20.99 -20.29 15.26
CA GLN A 118 -20.23 -21.31 16.00
C GLN A 118 -19.91 -20.91 17.45
N LYS A 119 -20.36 -19.71 17.86
CA LYS A 119 -20.41 -19.25 19.26
C LYS A 119 -21.86 -19.25 19.74
#